data_dbae0a8a60dda4247d17fc0c173d93ee
#
_entry.id   dbae0a8a60dda4247d17fc0c173d93ee
#
_cell.length_a   1.000
_cell.length_b   1.000
_cell.length_c   1.000
_cell.angle_alpha   90.00
_cell.angle_beta   90.00
_cell.angle_gamma   90.00
#
_symmetry.space_group_name_H-M   'P 1'
#
loop_
_entity.id
_entity.type
_entity.pdbx_description
1 polymer ?
#
loop_
_entity_poly.entity_id
_entity_poly.type
_entity_poly.pdbx_seq_one_letter_code
_entity_poly.pdbx_strand_id
1 'polypeptide(L)'
;MKLYAYGDSWTEGEGTNWPIEQSFKDRKQLQLFRNESSWVNTLANKLGLEPVNNGWSGKANNVIFNEVINDLRNGKIHKDDFVVIMWSSSLRDYVPFLPKGEWISWGQMELAALPHKFT
;
A
#
# COMPACT_ATOMS: atom_id res chain seq x y z
N MET A 1 8.54 -18.98 -7.57
CA MET A 1 8.94 -18.04 -6.50
C MET A 1 8.37 -16.66 -6.80
N LYS A 2 7.89 -16.04 -5.78
CA LYS A 2 7.20 -14.74 -5.90
C LYS A 2 7.91 -13.67 -5.10
N LEU A 3 7.76 -12.42 -5.53
CA LEU A 3 8.14 -11.24 -4.79
C LEU A 3 6.86 -10.57 -4.27
N TYR A 4 6.66 -10.65 -2.96
CA TYR A 4 5.55 -9.95 -2.31
C TYR A 4 6.03 -8.59 -1.86
N ALA A 5 5.40 -7.54 -2.35
CA ALA A 5 5.72 -6.17 -1.98
C ALA A 5 4.56 -5.54 -1.25
N TYR A 6 4.85 -4.88 -0.15
CA TYR A 6 3.88 -4.21 0.70
C TYR A 6 4.27 -2.75 0.88
N GLY A 7 3.31 -1.87 0.82
CA GLY A 7 3.58 -0.46 0.95
C GLY A 7 2.38 0.42 0.62
N ASP A 8 2.66 1.70 0.46
CA ASP A 8 1.65 2.71 0.16
C ASP A 8 1.61 3.05 -1.34
N SER A 9 1.32 4.32 -1.66
CA SER A 9 1.21 4.79 -3.03
C SER A 9 2.50 4.63 -3.85
N TRP A 10 3.66 4.72 -3.21
CA TRP A 10 4.94 4.54 -3.89
C TRP A 10 5.10 3.09 -4.37
N THR A 11 4.65 2.15 -3.58
CA THR A 11 4.69 0.74 -3.95
C THR A 11 3.63 0.42 -5.00
N GLU A 12 2.45 1.00 -4.87
CA GLU A 12 1.39 0.82 -5.86
C GLU A 12 1.79 1.36 -7.23
N GLY A 13 2.54 2.46 -7.28
CA GLY A 13 2.97 3.10 -8.52
C GLY A 13 2.19 4.35 -8.88
N GLU A 14 1.58 5.02 -7.88
CA GLU A 14 0.82 6.24 -8.10
C GLU A 14 1.68 7.34 -8.70
N GLY A 15 1.13 8.05 -9.67
CA GLY A 15 1.75 9.23 -10.24
C GLY A 15 2.70 8.97 -11.39
N THR A 16 2.92 7.72 -11.79
CA THR A 16 3.81 7.44 -12.93
C THR A 16 3.24 7.95 -14.27
N ASN A 17 1.92 8.01 -14.38
CA ASN A 17 1.26 8.61 -15.54
C ASN A 17 -0.06 9.24 -15.08
N TRP A 18 0.05 10.36 -14.40
CA TRP A 18 -1.07 11.02 -13.76
C TRP A 18 -2.23 11.36 -14.71
N PRO A 19 -2.00 11.90 -15.93
CA PRO A 19 -3.10 12.19 -16.84
C PRO A 19 -3.95 10.97 -17.18
N ILE A 20 -3.33 9.83 -17.40
CA ILE A 20 -4.07 8.59 -17.71
C ILE A 20 -4.73 8.03 -16.46
N GLU A 21 -4.06 8.10 -15.30
CA GLU A 21 -4.61 7.62 -14.04
C GLU A 21 -5.93 8.27 -13.70
N GLN A 22 -6.09 9.55 -14.02
CA GLN A 22 -7.33 10.28 -13.76
C GLN A 22 -8.50 9.80 -14.59
N SER A 23 -8.27 9.07 -15.67
CA SER A 23 -9.32 8.57 -16.55
C SER A 23 -10.01 7.32 -16.01
N PHE A 24 -9.40 6.62 -15.05
CA PHE A 24 -9.95 5.39 -14.51
C PHE A 24 -11.07 5.67 -13.52
N LYS A 25 -12.20 4.98 -13.71
CA LYS A 25 -13.33 5.03 -12.79
C LYS A 25 -13.35 3.84 -11.84
N ASP A 26 -12.78 2.72 -12.26
CA ASP A 26 -12.66 1.50 -11.46
C ASP A 26 -11.33 1.52 -10.73
N ARG A 27 -11.40 1.52 -9.39
CA ARG A 27 -10.20 1.61 -8.55
C ARG A 27 -9.27 0.41 -8.74
N LYS A 28 -9.83 -0.77 -9.00
CA LYS A 28 -9.00 -1.97 -9.21
C LYS A 28 -8.26 -1.91 -10.55
N GLN A 29 -8.90 -1.42 -11.58
CA GLN A 29 -8.23 -1.22 -12.86
C GLN A 29 -7.13 -0.18 -12.76
N LEU A 30 -7.35 0.87 -11.97
CA LEU A 30 -6.31 1.85 -11.67
C LEU A 30 -5.11 1.20 -10.98
N GLN A 31 -5.37 0.32 -10.02
CA GLN A 31 -4.31 -0.42 -9.34
C GLN A 31 -3.46 -1.22 -10.32
N LEU A 32 -4.10 -1.96 -11.21
CA LEU A 32 -3.39 -2.76 -12.21
C LEU A 32 -2.54 -1.89 -13.12
N PHE A 33 -3.07 -0.76 -13.54
CA PHE A 33 -2.35 0.19 -14.37
C PHE A 33 -1.11 0.75 -13.64
N ARG A 34 -1.28 1.15 -12.38
CA ARG A 34 -0.19 1.66 -11.55
C ARG A 34 0.89 0.61 -11.31
N ASN A 35 0.47 -0.61 -11.06
CA ASN A 35 1.40 -1.70 -10.77
C ASN A 35 2.32 -2.02 -11.94
N GLU A 36 1.85 -1.85 -13.17
CA GLU A 36 2.67 -2.10 -14.35
C GLU A 36 3.94 -1.25 -14.38
N SER A 37 3.87 -0.02 -13.90
CA SER A 37 4.99 0.91 -13.89
C SER A 37 5.70 1.01 -12.55
N SER A 38 5.26 0.23 -11.57
CA SER A 38 5.83 0.25 -10.22
C SER A 38 7.23 -0.36 -10.20
N TRP A 39 8.05 0.10 -9.26
CA TRP A 39 9.37 -0.49 -9.00
C TRP A 39 9.31 -1.97 -8.67
N VAL A 40 8.18 -2.44 -8.17
CA VAL A 40 7.97 -3.86 -7.81
C VAL A 40 8.17 -4.76 -9.02
N ASN A 41 7.57 -4.39 -10.16
CA ASN A 41 7.72 -5.18 -11.39
C ASN A 41 9.16 -5.15 -11.89
N THR A 42 9.81 -4.00 -11.82
CA THR A 42 11.20 -3.87 -12.22
C THR A 42 12.11 -4.76 -11.38
N LEU A 43 11.91 -4.73 -10.06
CA LEU A 43 12.70 -5.56 -9.15
C LEU A 43 12.43 -7.05 -9.37
N ALA A 44 11.17 -7.43 -9.48
CA ALA A 44 10.79 -8.82 -9.71
C ALA A 44 11.40 -9.36 -11.00
N ASN A 45 11.36 -8.58 -12.07
CA ASN A 45 11.95 -8.97 -13.34
C ASN A 45 13.46 -9.19 -13.23
N LYS A 46 14.15 -8.32 -12.53
CA LYS A 46 15.60 -8.46 -12.31
C LYS A 46 15.96 -9.68 -11.51
N LEU A 47 15.09 -10.09 -10.61
CA LEU A 47 15.32 -11.27 -9.75
C LEU A 47 14.74 -12.56 -10.33
N GLY A 48 14.03 -12.47 -11.45
CA GLY A 48 13.39 -13.65 -12.04
C GLY A 48 12.21 -14.15 -11.21
N LEU A 49 11.51 -13.27 -10.52
CA LEU A 49 10.39 -13.59 -9.65
C LEU A 49 9.08 -13.07 -10.21
N GLU A 50 7.99 -13.72 -9.82
CA GLU A 50 6.64 -13.24 -10.15
C GLU A 50 6.23 -12.14 -9.14
N PRO A 51 5.85 -10.94 -9.61
CA PRO A 51 5.50 -9.86 -8.69
C PRO A 51 4.08 -10.02 -8.13
N VAL A 52 3.95 -9.79 -6.84
CA VAL A 52 2.66 -9.62 -6.16
C VAL A 52 2.71 -8.29 -5.44
N ASN A 53 2.07 -7.29 -6.00
CA ASN A 53 2.13 -5.93 -5.49
C ASN A 53 0.90 -5.65 -4.62
N ASN A 54 1.13 -5.54 -3.32
CA ASN A 54 0.11 -5.21 -2.32
C ASN A 54 0.17 -3.75 -1.88
N GLY A 55 0.83 -2.90 -2.67
CA GLY A 55 0.83 -1.47 -2.42
C GLY A 55 -0.54 -0.85 -2.66
N TRP A 56 -0.88 0.12 -1.87
CA TRP A 56 -2.14 0.85 -2.01
C TRP A 56 -2.01 2.24 -1.42
N SER A 57 -2.49 3.23 -2.16
CA SER A 57 -2.41 4.63 -1.73
C SER A 57 -3.02 4.84 -0.35
N GLY A 58 -2.31 5.55 0.49
CA GLY A 58 -2.81 5.97 1.80
C GLY A 58 -2.58 4.99 2.93
N LYS A 59 -2.01 3.81 2.69
CA LYS A 59 -1.76 2.85 3.77
C LYS A 59 -0.79 3.36 4.81
N ALA A 60 -1.14 3.16 6.07
CA ALA A 60 -0.28 3.45 7.20
C ALA A 60 0.53 2.20 7.58
N ASN A 61 1.60 2.39 8.34
CA ASN A 61 2.52 1.31 8.68
C ASN A 61 1.87 0.19 9.50
N ASN A 62 0.93 0.51 10.38
CA ASN A 62 0.22 -0.50 11.15
C ASN A 62 -0.59 -1.44 10.26
N VAL A 63 -1.16 -0.91 9.17
CA VAL A 63 -1.91 -1.73 8.22
C VAL A 63 -0.99 -2.55 7.34
N ILE A 64 0.10 -1.94 6.87
CA ILE A 64 1.12 -2.67 6.10
C ILE A 64 1.62 -3.85 6.92
N PHE A 65 1.95 -3.64 8.18
CA PHE A 65 2.41 -4.69 9.08
C PHE A 65 1.36 -5.80 9.23
N ASN A 66 0.10 -5.43 9.47
CA ASN A 66 -0.98 -6.40 9.64
C ASN A 66 -1.21 -7.23 8.39
N GLU A 67 -1.08 -6.64 7.21
CA GLU A 67 -1.20 -7.40 5.97
C GLU A 67 -0.11 -8.47 5.84
N VAL A 68 1.12 -8.11 6.14
CA VAL A 68 2.24 -9.06 6.10
C VAL A 68 1.98 -10.21 7.06
N ILE A 69 1.59 -9.91 8.29
CA ILE A 69 1.33 -10.92 9.31
C ILE A 69 0.17 -11.83 8.89
N ASN A 70 -0.90 -11.28 8.34
CA ASN A 70 -2.03 -12.07 7.90
C ASN A 70 -1.65 -13.00 6.74
N ASP A 71 -0.88 -12.52 5.79
CA ASP A 71 -0.44 -13.33 4.65
C ASP A 71 0.50 -14.45 5.10
N LEU A 72 1.35 -14.18 6.08
CA LEU A 72 2.21 -15.21 6.67
C LEU A 72 1.39 -16.26 7.42
N ARG A 73 0.43 -15.84 8.22
CA ARG A 73 -0.42 -16.75 8.99
C ARG A 73 -1.29 -17.62 8.10
N ASN A 74 -1.75 -17.09 6.99
CA ASN A 74 -2.61 -17.81 6.06
C ASN A 74 -1.82 -18.71 5.09
N GLY A 75 -0.51 -18.78 5.23
CA GLY A 75 0.32 -19.61 4.38
C GLY A 75 0.44 -19.11 2.95
N LYS A 76 0.10 -17.86 2.70
CA LYS A 76 0.17 -17.28 1.36
C LYS A 76 1.60 -17.06 0.90
N ILE A 77 2.48 -16.70 1.83
CA ILE A 77 3.89 -16.48 1.57
C ILE A 77 4.65 -17.77 1.92
N HIS A 78 5.41 -18.28 0.96
CA HIS A 78 6.21 -19.50 1.13
C HIS A 78 7.66 -19.16 1.48
N LYS A 79 8.37 -20.13 2.03
CA LYS A 79 9.77 -19.93 2.46
C LYS A 79 10.72 -19.50 1.36
N ASP A 80 10.38 -19.83 0.11
CA ASP A 80 11.22 -19.49 -1.04
C ASP A 80 10.83 -18.16 -1.69
N ASP A 81 9.80 -17.52 -1.18
CA ASP A 81 9.36 -16.23 -1.69
C ASP A 81 10.16 -15.10 -1.05
N PHE A 82 10.22 -13.97 -1.76
CA PHE A 82 10.81 -12.75 -1.23
C PHE A 82 9.71 -11.81 -0.74
N VAL A 83 9.97 -11.16 0.37
CA VAL A 83 9.08 -10.14 0.93
C VAL A 83 9.83 -8.83 1.01
N VAL A 84 9.28 -7.78 0.43
CA VAL A 84 9.83 -6.43 0.51
C VAL A 84 8.75 -5.51 1.09
N ILE A 85 9.13 -4.78 2.13
CA ILE A 85 8.23 -3.85 2.78
C ILE A 85 8.80 -2.45 2.60
N MET A 86 8.02 -1.58 1.96
CA MET A 86 8.35 -0.17 1.87
C MET A 86 7.43 0.57 2.83
N TRP A 87 7.99 0.95 3.97
CA TRP A 87 7.21 1.64 5.00
C TRP A 87 6.73 3.01 4.54
N SER A 88 5.56 3.37 5.00
CA SER A 88 4.99 4.69 4.76
C SER A 88 5.53 5.70 5.78
N SER A 89 5.05 6.95 5.69
CA SER A 89 5.40 7.98 6.65
C SER A 89 5.02 7.59 8.07
N SER A 90 5.91 7.89 9.04
CA SER A 90 5.60 7.67 10.45
C SER A 90 4.48 8.57 10.97
N LEU A 91 4.13 9.61 10.20
CA LEU A 91 3.04 10.52 10.55
C LEU A 91 1.67 10.01 10.12
N ARG A 92 1.60 8.85 9.46
CA ARG A 92 0.35 8.27 8.98
C ARG A 92 -0.04 7.10 9.86
N ASP A 93 -1.31 7.04 10.25
CA ASP A 93 -1.82 5.95 11.06
C ASP A 93 -3.27 5.65 10.66
N TYR A 94 -3.72 4.44 10.98
CA TYR A 94 -5.10 4.03 10.78
C TYR A 94 -5.91 4.38 12.01
N VAL A 95 -7.05 5.04 11.79
CA VAL A 95 -7.94 5.45 12.88
C VAL A 95 -9.25 4.68 12.74
N PRO A 96 -9.43 3.59 13.50
CA PRO A 96 -10.54 2.66 13.30
C PRO A 96 -11.91 3.23 13.63
N PHE A 97 -11.98 4.30 14.42
CA PHE A 97 -13.24 4.93 14.78
C PHE A 97 -13.72 5.96 13.74
N LEU A 98 -12.95 6.19 12.67
CA LEU A 98 -13.42 7.03 11.57
C LEU A 98 -14.36 6.24 10.68
N PRO A 99 -15.35 6.90 10.06
CA PRO A 99 -16.25 6.23 9.13
C PRO A 99 -15.48 5.51 8.04
N LYS A 100 -15.88 4.26 7.75
CA LYS A 100 -15.28 3.42 6.70
C LYS A 100 -13.80 3.07 6.93
N GLY A 101 -13.29 3.28 8.15
CA GLY A 101 -11.91 2.96 8.45
C GLY A 101 -10.90 3.69 7.58
N GLU A 102 -11.11 4.97 7.35
CA GLU A 102 -10.27 5.76 6.47
C GLU A 102 -8.86 5.96 7.02
N TRP A 103 -7.91 6.02 6.08
CA TRP A 103 -6.51 6.28 6.39
C TRP A 103 -6.25 7.77 6.34
N ILE A 104 -5.61 8.31 7.38
CA ILE A 104 -5.22 9.73 7.36
C ILE A 104 -3.84 9.88 7.99
N SER A 105 -3.12 10.92 7.58
CA SER A 105 -1.86 11.30 8.22
C SER A 105 -2.13 12.08 9.50
N TRP A 106 -1.14 12.13 10.38
CA TRP A 106 -1.25 12.92 11.61
C TRP A 106 -1.66 14.37 11.35
N GLY A 107 -1.06 15.00 10.33
CA GLY A 107 -1.41 16.36 9.99
C GLY A 107 -2.89 16.53 9.66
N GLN A 108 -3.45 15.59 8.90
CA GLN A 108 -4.87 15.61 8.57
C GLN A 108 -5.75 15.38 9.80
N MET A 109 -5.35 14.46 10.68
CA MET A 109 -6.06 14.23 11.93
C MET A 109 -6.08 15.49 12.79
N GLU A 110 -4.95 16.15 12.94
CA GLU A 110 -4.82 17.36 13.76
C GLU A 110 -5.73 18.47 13.26
N LEU A 111 -5.79 18.68 11.95
CA LEU A 111 -6.60 19.74 11.37
C LEU A 111 -8.09 19.42 11.35
N ALA A 112 -8.46 18.17 11.10
CA ALA A 112 -9.86 17.81 10.84
C ALA A 112 -10.56 17.15 12.04
N ALA A 113 -9.91 16.25 12.73
CA ALA A 113 -10.58 15.38 13.71
C ALA A 113 -10.00 15.46 15.13
N LEU A 114 -8.72 15.66 15.26
CA LEU A 114 -8.03 15.57 16.55
C LEU A 114 -8.63 16.47 17.63
N PRO A 115 -8.91 17.75 17.37
CA PRO A 115 -9.46 18.63 18.40
C PRO A 115 -10.76 18.13 19.01
N HIS A 116 -11.54 17.37 18.27
CA HIS A 116 -12.84 16.89 18.70
C HIS A 116 -12.80 15.49 19.30
N LYS A 117 -11.77 14.72 19.02
CA LYS A 117 -11.72 13.31 19.40
C LYS A 117 -10.64 12.98 20.42
N PHE A 118 -9.64 13.82 20.54
CA PHE A 118 -8.46 13.53 21.37
C PHE A 118 -8.16 14.60 22.41
N THR A 119 -8.94 15.64 22.46
CA THR A 119 -8.85 16.66 23.52
C THR A 119 -9.99 16.53 24.58
#